data_9f354c804f7da6b867d2783adf7e2386
#
_entry.id   9f354c804f7da6b867d2783adf7e2386
#
_cell.length_a   1.000
_cell.length_b   1.000
_cell.length_c   1.000
_cell.angle_alpha   90.00
_cell.angle_beta   90.00
_cell.angle_gamma   90.00
#
_symmetry.space_group_name_H-M   'P 1'
#
loop_
_entity.id
_entity.type
_entity.pdbx_description
1 polymer ?
#
loop_
_entity_poly.entity_id
_entity_poly.type
_entity_poly.pdbx_seq_one_letter_code
_entity_poly.pdbx_strand_id
1 'polypeptide(L)'
;MRRRAVLLSLPLAAIAGAAFAQAKEAGQYVDLAPVALPIVVDNRLVNYVFVDIRINLTGSADLAKLRDKEPYFRDALVRAGHRTPFTRYDDYTRLDEGKLKAALYAAATAIGGPGTIASIEIMPGGGPMRRNGLPAPKLPPH
;
A
#
# COMPACT_ATOMS: atom_id res chain seq x y z
N MET A 1 6.09 -28.85 -75.84
CA MET A 1 6.37 -27.65 -75.04
C MET A 1 5.33 -27.56 -73.95
N ARG A 2 5.68 -27.88 -72.71
CA ARG A 2 4.72 -27.95 -71.61
C ARG A 2 5.10 -26.91 -70.55
N ARG A 3 4.28 -25.88 -70.43
CA ARG A 3 4.39 -24.87 -69.37
C ARG A 3 3.78 -25.44 -68.11
N ARG A 4 4.59 -25.71 -67.13
CA ARG A 4 4.12 -26.01 -65.76
C ARG A 4 4.08 -24.74 -64.98
N ALA A 5 2.89 -24.29 -64.71
CA ALA A 5 2.66 -23.23 -63.71
C ALA A 5 2.85 -23.81 -62.31
N VAL A 6 3.81 -23.29 -61.61
CA VAL A 6 4.02 -23.61 -60.18
C VAL A 6 3.24 -22.57 -59.38
N LEU A 7 2.17 -23.02 -58.76
CA LEU A 7 1.42 -22.22 -57.79
C LEU A 7 2.23 -22.20 -56.48
N LEU A 8 2.83 -21.07 -56.20
CA LEU A 8 3.37 -20.81 -54.87
C LEU A 8 2.21 -20.48 -53.93
N SER A 9 1.84 -21.43 -53.10
CA SER A 9 0.98 -21.18 -51.95
C SER A 9 1.84 -20.60 -50.82
N LEU A 10 1.64 -19.32 -50.55
CA LEU A 10 2.16 -18.71 -49.33
C LEU A 10 1.37 -19.21 -48.11
N PRO A 11 2.04 -19.75 -47.10
CA PRO A 11 1.36 -19.96 -45.83
C PRO A 11 1.19 -18.59 -45.13
N LEU A 12 -0.05 -18.25 -44.90
CA LEU A 12 -0.43 -17.14 -44.03
C LEU A 12 0.01 -17.48 -42.62
N ALA A 13 1.18 -16.97 -42.19
CA ALA A 13 1.63 -17.06 -40.84
C ALA A 13 0.69 -16.23 -39.97
N ALA A 14 -0.19 -16.91 -39.27
CA ALA A 14 -0.95 -16.33 -38.19
C ALA A 14 0.03 -15.86 -37.08
N ILE A 15 0.26 -14.56 -37.03
CA ILE A 15 0.92 -13.95 -35.88
C ILE A 15 -0.07 -14.03 -34.76
N ALA A 16 -0.01 -15.11 -33.98
CA ALA A 16 -0.61 -15.16 -32.66
C ALA A 16 0.08 -14.09 -31.86
N GLY A 17 -0.55 -12.95 -31.69
CA GLY A 17 -0.15 -11.95 -30.74
C GLY A 17 -0.18 -12.58 -29.35
N ALA A 18 0.98 -12.99 -28.90
CA ALA A 18 1.15 -13.32 -27.50
C ALA A 18 0.88 -12.03 -26.73
N ALA A 19 -0.33 -11.90 -26.21
CA ALA A 19 -0.60 -10.96 -25.15
C ALA A 19 0.26 -11.43 -23.99
N PHE A 20 1.44 -10.86 -23.89
CA PHE A 20 2.20 -10.93 -22.64
C PHE A 20 1.36 -10.21 -21.62
N ALA A 21 0.55 -10.98 -20.87
CA ALA A 21 0.11 -10.52 -19.58
C ALA A 21 1.38 -10.14 -18.84
N GLN A 22 1.64 -8.84 -18.71
CA GLN A 22 2.71 -8.36 -17.87
C GLN A 22 2.36 -8.86 -16.49
N ALA A 23 2.97 -9.97 -16.10
CA ALA A 23 3.02 -10.35 -14.70
C ALA A 23 3.57 -9.09 -14.02
N LYS A 24 2.75 -8.49 -13.15
CA LYS A 24 3.15 -7.36 -12.33
C LYS A 24 4.38 -7.84 -11.60
N GLU A 25 5.56 -7.47 -12.08
CA GLU A 25 6.80 -7.84 -11.44
C GLU A 25 6.65 -7.45 -9.99
N ALA A 26 6.93 -8.40 -9.08
CA ALA A 26 6.93 -8.12 -7.67
C ALA A 26 8.01 -7.06 -7.45
N GLY A 27 7.57 -5.79 -7.45
CA GLY A 27 8.44 -4.64 -7.32
C GLY A 27 9.16 -4.67 -5.98
N GLN A 28 10.20 -3.85 -5.86
CA GLN A 28 10.87 -3.66 -4.59
C GLN A 28 9.90 -3.04 -3.58
N TYR A 29 9.97 -3.48 -2.33
CA TYR A 29 9.14 -2.96 -1.26
C TYR A 29 9.85 -3.01 0.09
N VAL A 30 9.33 -2.21 1.01
CA VAL A 30 9.70 -2.24 2.43
C VAL A 30 8.43 -2.49 3.24
N ASP A 31 8.42 -3.56 4.02
CA ASP A 31 7.35 -3.82 4.98
C ASP A 31 7.69 -3.15 6.31
N LEU A 32 6.76 -2.38 6.83
CA LEU A 32 6.88 -1.79 8.16
C LEU A 32 6.49 -2.82 9.22
N ALA A 33 7.18 -2.82 10.34
CA ALA A 33 6.70 -3.55 11.51
C ALA A 33 5.31 -3.02 11.92
N PRO A 34 4.42 -3.88 12.44
CA PRO A 34 3.07 -3.49 12.81
C PRO A 34 3.03 -2.23 13.67
N VAL A 35 2.17 -1.30 13.34
CA VAL A 35 2.03 -0.01 14.00
C VAL A 35 0.64 0.11 14.61
N ALA A 36 0.57 0.52 15.86
CA ALA A 36 -0.68 0.88 16.52
C ALA A 36 -0.93 2.38 16.34
N LEU A 37 -2.05 2.73 15.72
CA LEU A 37 -2.45 4.12 15.49
C LEU A 37 -3.70 4.47 16.31
N PRO A 38 -3.75 5.67 16.92
CA PRO A 38 -4.85 6.05 17.78
C PRO A 38 -6.10 6.44 16.96
N ILE A 39 -7.25 6.06 17.48
CA ILE A 39 -8.53 6.66 17.11
C ILE A 39 -8.93 7.64 18.19
N VAL A 40 -9.05 8.88 17.82
CA VAL A 40 -9.37 9.99 18.74
C VAL A 40 -10.67 10.64 18.30
N VAL A 41 -11.59 10.80 19.23
CA VAL A 41 -12.88 11.45 19.03
C VAL A 41 -13.09 12.46 20.15
N ASP A 42 -13.45 13.69 19.82
CA ASP A 42 -13.64 14.78 20.80
C ASP A 42 -12.45 14.91 21.78
N ASN A 43 -11.26 14.88 21.23
CA ASN A 43 -10.00 14.95 21.96
C ASN A 43 -9.78 13.83 22.98
N ARG A 44 -10.49 12.71 22.84
CA ARG A 44 -10.37 11.53 23.69
C ARG A 44 -9.91 10.32 22.87
N LEU A 45 -8.95 9.60 23.38
CA LEU A 45 -8.56 8.31 22.81
C LEU A 45 -9.67 7.29 23.03
N VAL A 46 -10.23 6.77 21.95
CA VAL A 46 -11.31 5.76 22.03
C VAL A 46 -10.82 4.36 21.69
N ASN A 47 -9.80 4.24 20.84
CA ASN A 47 -9.27 2.94 20.45
C ASN A 47 -7.86 3.08 19.86
N TYR A 48 -7.20 1.93 19.66
CA TYR A 48 -6.04 1.77 18.80
C TYR A 48 -6.34 0.77 17.70
N VAL A 49 -5.83 1.03 16.51
CA VAL A 49 -5.91 0.09 15.38
C VAL A 49 -4.50 -0.27 14.95
N PHE A 50 -4.22 -1.56 14.89
CA PHE A 50 -2.97 -2.07 14.33
C PHE A 50 -3.07 -2.10 12.81
N VAL A 51 -2.01 -1.68 12.15
CA VAL A 51 -1.88 -1.71 10.70
C VAL A 51 -0.57 -2.34 10.28
N ASP A 52 -0.65 -3.17 9.27
CA ASP A 52 0.49 -3.73 8.56
C ASP A 52 0.61 -2.98 7.23
N ILE A 53 1.76 -2.38 6.97
CA ILE A 53 1.94 -1.49 5.83
C ILE A 53 3.12 -1.94 4.99
N ARG A 54 2.92 -1.90 3.69
CA ARG A 54 3.95 -2.09 2.68
C ARG A 54 4.16 -0.79 1.91
N ILE A 55 5.41 -0.36 1.83
CA ILE A 55 5.83 0.75 0.99
C ILE A 55 6.40 0.16 -0.30
N ASN A 56 5.68 0.30 -1.39
CA ASN A 56 6.16 -0.12 -2.71
C ASN A 56 7.11 0.94 -3.26
N LEU A 57 8.25 0.48 -3.74
CA LEU A 57 9.33 1.33 -4.24
C LEU A 57 9.33 1.34 -5.76
N THR A 58 9.90 2.39 -6.34
CA THR A 58 10.19 2.45 -7.77
C THR A 58 11.39 1.56 -8.13
N GLY A 59 11.52 1.17 -9.39
CA GLY A 59 12.66 0.38 -9.85
C GLY A 59 14.03 1.07 -9.70
N SER A 60 14.05 2.40 -9.63
CA SER A 60 15.28 3.19 -9.44
C SER A 60 15.66 3.38 -7.97
N ALA A 61 14.83 2.94 -7.02
CA ALA A 61 15.09 3.09 -5.60
C ALA A 61 16.18 2.12 -5.12
N ASP A 62 17.00 2.58 -4.17
CA ASP A 62 17.98 1.73 -3.48
C ASP A 62 17.28 1.00 -2.32
N LEU A 63 16.92 -0.25 -2.55
CA LEU A 63 16.19 -1.08 -1.59
C LEU A 63 16.93 -1.22 -0.25
N ALA A 64 18.24 -1.41 -0.27
CA ALA A 64 19.02 -1.59 0.95
C ALA A 64 18.99 -0.33 1.82
N LYS A 65 19.19 0.83 1.22
CA LYS A 65 19.10 2.12 1.93
C LYS A 65 17.71 2.37 2.50
N LEU A 66 16.66 2.04 1.75
CA LEU A 66 15.29 2.29 2.20
C LEU A 66 14.84 1.30 3.27
N ARG A 67 15.33 0.07 3.25
CA ARG A 67 15.13 -0.88 4.36
C ARG A 67 15.78 -0.39 5.66
N ASP A 68 16.96 0.19 5.59
CA ASP A 68 17.63 0.77 6.75
C ASP A 68 16.86 1.98 7.31
N LYS A 69 16.01 2.60 6.50
CA LYS A 69 15.14 3.71 6.90
C LYS A 69 13.76 3.27 7.41
N GLU A 70 13.47 1.99 7.48
CA GLU A 70 12.18 1.48 7.98
C GLU A 70 11.78 2.12 9.32
N PRO A 71 12.66 2.21 10.34
CA PRO A 71 12.31 2.84 11.61
C PRO A 71 11.88 4.30 11.46
N TYR A 72 12.45 5.02 10.52
CA TYR A 72 12.08 6.43 10.26
C TYR A 72 10.72 6.54 9.60
N PHE A 73 10.38 5.65 8.67
CA PHE A 73 9.05 5.60 8.07
C PHE A 73 7.99 5.30 9.12
N ARG A 74 8.24 4.33 9.98
CA ARG A 74 7.34 3.96 11.06
C ARG A 74 7.15 5.09 12.06
N ASP A 75 8.22 5.73 12.49
CA ASP A 75 8.18 6.87 13.40
C ASP A 75 7.40 8.06 12.80
N ALA A 76 7.62 8.36 11.51
CA ALA A 76 6.89 9.40 10.80
C ALA A 76 5.38 9.10 10.74
N LEU A 77 5.00 7.85 10.55
CA LEU A 77 3.60 7.42 10.55
C LEU A 77 2.97 7.59 11.93
N VAL A 78 3.65 7.15 12.98
CA VAL A 78 3.19 7.30 14.37
C VAL A 78 2.98 8.76 14.71
N ARG A 79 3.94 9.62 14.41
CA ARG A 79 3.82 11.06 14.64
C ARG A 79 2.67 11.68 13.86
N ALA A 80 2.50 11.32 12.59
CA ALA A 80 1.39 11.80 11.77
C ALA A 80 0.04 11.39 12.38
N GLY A 81 -0.09 10.13 12.78
CA GLY A 81 -1.31 9.60 13.39
C GLY A 81 -1.64 10.23 14.75
N HIS A 82 -0.65 10.64 15.53
CA HIS A 82 -0.87 11.36 16.79
C HIS A 82 -1.15 12.85 16.58
N ARG A 83 -0.54 13.46 15.57
CA ARG A 83 -0.78 14.87 15.25
C ARG A 83 -2.13 15.11 14.62
N THR A 84 -2.50 14.27 13.67
CA THR A 84 -3.79 14.31 12.96
C THR A 84 -4.32 12.90 12.84
N PRO A 85 -5.07 12.42 13.84
CA PRO A 85 -5.59 11.06 13.86
C PRO A 85 -6.37 10.71 12.60
N PHE A 86 -6.17 9.50 12.10
CA PHE A 86 -6.88 8.98 10.93
C PHE A 86 -8.24 8.39 11.31
N THR A 87 -8.96 9.09 12.16
CA THR A 87 -10.25 8.65 12.68
C THR A 87 -11.30 8.64 11.58
N ARG A 88 -12.06 7.55 11.52
CA ARG A 88 -13.32 7.48 10.78
C ARG A 88 -14.45 7.74 11.76
N TYR A 89 -15.33 8.68 11.46
CA TYR A 89 -16.46 8.99 12.34
C TYR A 89 -17.66 8.05 12.16
N ASP A 90 -17.59 7.19 11.16
CA ASP A 90 -18.57 6.13 10.88
C ASP A 90 -18.18 4.78 11.47
N ASP A 91 -16.89 4.57 11.79
CA ASP A 91 -16.40 3.30 12.31
C ASP A 91 -15.11 3.49 13.14
N TYR A 92 -15.20 3.36 14.44
CA TYR A 92 -14.06 3.49 15.37
C TYR A 92 -13.20 2.23 15.50
N THR A 93 -13.46 1.21 14.70
CA THR A 93 -12.63 0.01 14.61
C THR A 93 -11.69 0.04 13.41
N ARG A 94 -11.81 1.06 12.56
CA ARG A 94 -11.03 1.22 11.32
C ARG A 94 -10.49 2.62 11.19
N LEU A 95 -9.37 2.74 10.50
CA LEU A 95 -8.77 4.02 10.15
C LEU A 95 -9.25 4.51 8.79
N ASP A 96 -9.13 5.82 8.57
CA ASP A 96 -9.26 6.41 7.24
C ASP A 96 -7.99 6.08 6.43
N GLU A 97 -8.08 5.02 5.65
CA GLU A 97 -6.95 4.51 4.87
C GLU A 97 -6.45 5.51 3.83
N GLY A 98 -7.34 6.28 3.23
CA GLY A 98 -6.98 7.30 2.25
C GLY A 98 -6.09 8.38 2.86
N LYS A 99 -6.46 8.90 4.02
CA LYS A 99 -5.66 9.89 4.77
C LYS A 99 -4.33 9.30 5.24
N LEU A 100 -4.35 8.07 5.75
CA LEU A 100 -3.14 7.38 6.19
C LEU A 100 -2.15 7.21 5.03
N LYS A 101 -2.60 6.68 3.90
CA LYS A 101 -1.77 6.47 2.72
C LYS A 101 -1.16 7.78 2.22
N ALA A 102 -1.97 8.84 2.14
CA ALA A 102 -1.50 10.15 1.71
C ALA A 102 -0.44 10.73 2.65
N ALA A 103 -0.66 10.65 3.96
CA ALA A 103 0.28 11.15 4.96
C ALA A 103 1.60 10.36 4.95
N LEU A 104 1.53 9.04 4.88
CA LEU A 104 2.73 8.20 4.82
C LEU A 104 3.46 8.36 3.49
N TYR A 105 2.76 8.48 2.38
CA TYR A 105 3.40 8.72 1.08
C TYR A 105 4.22 10.00 1.08
N ALA A 106 3.67 11.08 1.60
CA ALA A 106 4.37 12.36 1.72
C ALA A 106 5.60 12.25 2.64
N ALA A 107 5.45 11.62 3.81
CA ALA A 107 6.53 11.43 4.75
C ALA A 107 7.63 10.51 4.20
N ALA A 108 7.24 9.40 3.57
CA ALA A 108 8.18 8.45 2.98
C ALA A 108 8.97 9.06 1.81
N THR A 109 8.32 9.87 0.99
CA THR A 109 8.99 10.61 -0.08
C THR A 109 10.00 11.62 0.47
N ALA A 110 9.67 12.31 1.55
CA ALA A 110 10.60 13.24 2.21
C ALA A 110 11.82 12.52 2.81
N ILE A 111 11.63 11.34 3.38
CA ILE A 111 12.70 10.53 4.00
C ILE A 111 13.53 9.80 2.94
N GLY A 112 12.89 9.19 1.97
CA GLY A 112 13.53 8.34 0.96
C GLY A 112 14.07 9.10 -0.25
N GLY A 113 13.60 10.31 -0.47
CA GLY A 113 13.93 11.13 -1.62
C GLY A 113 12.87 11.05 -2.75
N PRO A 114 12.85 12.05 -3.65
CA PRO A 114 11.88 12.10 -4.73
C PRO A 114 12.06 10.91 -5.68
N GLY A 115 10.96 10.39 -6.20
CA GLY A 115 10.95 9.30 -7.19
C GLY A 115 11.34 7.93 -6.66
N THR A 116 11.41 7.73 -5.34
CA THR A 116 11.74 6.43 -4.71
C THR A 116 10.52 5.64 -4.29
N ILE A 117 9.43 6.31 -3.96
CA ILE A 117 8.19 5.70 -3.47
C ILE A 117 7.17 5.58 -4.61
N ALA A 118 6.72 4.36 -4.89
CA ALA A 118 5.71 4.12 -5.90
C ALA A 118 4.29 4.22 -5.32
N SER A 119 4.02 3.52 -4.22
CA SER A 119 2.71 3.51 -3.57
C SER A 119 2.79 3.01 -2.13
N ILE A 120 1.72 3.24 -1.39
CA ILE A 120 1.53 2.70 -0.04
C ILE A 120 0.39 1.69 -0.08
N GLU A 121 0.60 0.53 0.51
CA GLU A 121 -0.39 -0.54 0.59
C GLU A 121 -0.61 -0.93 2.05
N ILE A 122 -1.87 -1.04 2.44
CA ILE A 122 -2.27 -1.55 3.76
C ILE A 122 -2.54 -3.03 3.59
N MET A 123 -1.75 -3.84 4.28
CA MET A 123 -1.83 -5.29 4.19
C MET A 123 -2.96 -5.82 5.07
N PRO A 124 -3.60 -6.94 4.69
CA PRO A 124 -4.55 -7.61 5.56
C PRO A 124 -3.84 -8.17 6.79
N GLY A 125 -4.49 -8.12 7.95
CA GLY A 125 -3.95 -8.68 9.19
C GLY A 125 -4.02 -7.72 10.38
N GLY A 126 -4.05 -6.43 10.12
CA GLY A 126 -4.29 -5.43 11.14
C GLY A 126 -5.75 -5.43 11.64
N GLY A 127 -6.01 -4.69 12.69
CA GLY A 127 -7.35 -4.55 13.25
C GLY A 127 -7.37 -3.80 14.57
N PRO A 128 -8.56 -3.61 15.12
CA PRO A 128 -8.70 -2.92 16.39
C PRO A 128 -8.03 -3.71 17.53
N MET A 129 -7.49 -2.99 18.49
CA MET A 129 -6.95 -3.60 19.70
C MET A 129 -8.07 -4.36 20.41
N ARG A 130 -7.90 -5.68 20.56
CA ARG A 130 -8.85 -6.49 21.31
C ARG A 130 -8.68 -6.18 22.81
N ARG A 131 -9.65 -5.49 23.36
CA ARG A 131 -9.78 -5.36 24.81
C ARG A 131 -10.51 -6.61 25.33
N ASN A 132 -9.79 -7.49 25.97
CA ASN A 132 -10.42 -8.64 26.65
C ASN A 132 -11.45 -8.12 27.66
N GLY A 133 -12.75 -8.36 27.39
CA GLY A 133 -13.83 -8.06 28.31
C GLY A 133 -14.43 -6.65 28.29
N LEU A 134 -13.97 -5.76 27.43
CA LEU A 134 -14.61 -4.46 27.27
C LEU A 134 -15.47 -4.41 26.01
N PRO A 135 -16.69 -3.86 26.07
CA PRO A 135 -17.51 -3.69 24.88
C PRO A 135 -16.83 -2.75 23.87
N ALA A 136 -17.07 -3.02 22.59
CA ALA A 136 -16.61 -2.12 21.54
C ALA A 136 -17.13 -0.68 21.79
N PRO A 137 -16.35 0.36 21.46
CA PRO A 137 -16.81 1.73 21.55
C PRO A 137 -18.11 1.89 20.75
N LYS A 138 -19.16 2.38 21.39
CA LYS A 138 -20.43 2.69 20.70
C LYS A 138 -20.23 3.97 19.92
N LEU A 139 -20.63 3.94 18.64
CA LEU A 139 -20.75 5.14 17.84
C LEU A 139 -21.79 6.07 18.51
N PRO A 140 -21.56 7.40 18.50
CA PRO A 140 -22.58 8.33 18.94
C PRO A 140 -23.82 8.20 18.06
N PRO A 141 -25.01 8.38 18.60
CA PRO A 141 -26.23 8.42 17.79
C PRO A 141 -26.14 9.57 16.80
N HIS A 142 -26.54 9.30 15.58
CA HIS A 142 -26.63 10.28 14.48
C HIS A 142 -27.69 11.31 14.76
#